data_f8507916ad57947c8abdb660a401d7ec
#
_entry.id   f8507916ad57947c8abdb660a401d7ec
#
_cell.length_a   1.000
_cell.length_b   1.000
_cell.length_c   1.000
_cell.angle_alpha   90.00
_cell.angle_beta   90.00
_cell.angle_gamma   90.00
#
_symmetry.space_group_name_H-M   'P 1'
#
loop_
_entity.id
_entity.type
_entity.pdbx_description
1 polymer ?
#
loop_
_entity_poly.entity_id
_entity_poly.type
_entity_poly.pdbx_seq_one_letter_code
_entity_poly.pdbx_strand_id
1 'polypeptide(L)'
;MPDERRRSQRIPFAASAEIIDEAENTRSTSQVCDLSLHGCFVQLLNPFPEGTPVTIEIYKDEEFVETTATVAYFMPKRGMGLTFTGMEPQFASILKKWLAQSKITARHA
;
A
#
# COMPACT_ATOMS: atom_id res chain seq x y z
N MET A 1 -8.06 18.94 -15.58
CA MET A 1 -6.73 18.58 -15.35
C MET A 1 -6.60 17.11 -15.03
N PRO A 2 -5.57 16.52 -15.51
CA PRO A 2 -5.40 15.12 -15.24
C PRO A 2 -5.17 14.93 -13.77
N ASP A 3 -5.85 13.98 -13.31
CA ASP A 3 -5.79 13.61 -11.94
C ASP A 3 -4.72 12.56 -11.78
N GLU A 4 -3.78 12.77 -10.89
CA GLU A 4 -2.76 11.79 -10.63
C GLU A 4 -3.35 10.43 -10.34
N ARG A 5 -4.50 10.41 -9.71
CA ARG A 5 -5.14 9.14 -9.36
C ARG A 5 -5.55 8.32 -10.55
N ARG A 6 -5.69 8.94 -11.72
CA ARG A 6 -6.10 8.22 -12.91
C ARG A 6 -5.00 7.42 -13.54
N ARG A 7 -3.75 7.75 -13.25
CA ARG A 7 -2.63 7.01 -13.80
C ARG A 7 -2.46 5.67 -13.11
N SER A 8 -3.03 5.53 -11.94
CA SER A 8 -2.82 4.38 -11.12
C SER A 8 -4.11 4.06 -10.42
N GLN A 9 -4.92 3.27 -11.08
CA GLN A 9 -6.24 2.93 -10.58
C GLN A 9 -6.14 2.13 -9.30
N ARG A 10 -6.84 2.57 -8.27
CA ARG A 10 -6.91 1.86 -7.00
C ARG A 10 -8.03 0.85 -7.05
N ILE A 11 -7.75 -0.34 -6.57
CA ILE A 11 -8.75 -1.39 -6.50
C ILE A 11 -8.86 -1.88 -5.07
N PRO A 12 -10.04 -2.33 -4.66
CA PRO A 12 -10.19 -2.96 -3.35
C PRO A 12 -9.25 -4.15 -3.26
N PHE A 13 -8.53 -4.26 -2.14
CA PHE A 13 -7.54 -5.32 -2.01
C PHE A 13 -7.31 -5.57 -0.52
N ALA A 14 -7.60 -6.77 -0.07
CA ALA A 14 -7.46 -7.13 1.33
C ALA A 14 -6.17 -7.92 1.54
N ALA A 15 -5.31 -7.40 2.40
CA ALA A 15 -4.06 -8.07 2.72
C ALA A 15 -3.57 -7.54 4.05
N SER A 16 -2.73 -8.32 4.73
CA SER A 16 -2.10 -7.82 5.94
C SER A 16 -0.81 -7.10 5.57
N ALA A 17 -0.40 -6.20 6.44
CA ALA A 17 0.80 -5.42 6.20
C ALA A 17 1.51 -5.11 7.50
N GLU A 18 2.82 -4.92 7.39
CA GLU A 18 3.65 -4.42 8.47
C GLU A 18 4.23 -3.10 8.00
N ILE A 19 4.14 -2.09 8.83
CA ILE A 19 4.66 -0.77 8.50
C ILE A 19 5.75 -0.43 9.50
N ILE A 20 6.92 -0.10 8.99
CA ILE A 20 8.09 0.16 9.80
C ILE A 20 8.45 1.63 9.66
N ASP A 21 8.38 2.35 10.77
CA ASP A 21 8.85 3.73 10.83
C ASP A 21 10.33 3.67 11.19
N GLU A 22 11.18 3.89 10.20
CA GLU A 22 12.61 3.72 10.40
C GLU A 22 13.16 4.74 11.39
N ALA A 23 12.62 5.94 11.39
CA ALA A 23 13.11 6.99 12.28
C ALA A 23 12.85 6.65 13.74
N GLU A 24 11.68 6.10 14.03
CA GLU A 24 11.32 5.75 15.40
C GLU A 24 11.60 4.30 15.72
N ASN A 25 12.01 3.53 14.73
CA ASN A 25 12.28 2.11 14.89
C ASN A 25 11.06 1.38 15.47
N THR A 26 9.89 1.72 14.98
CA THR A 26 8.65 1.09 15.42
C THR A 26 8.03 0.32 14.27
N ARG A 27 7.28 -0.70 14.63
CA ARG A 27 6.64 -1.59 13.66
C ARG A 27 5.15 -1.70 14.01
N SER A 28 4.32 -1.50 13.02
CA SER A 28 2.86 -1.55 13.21
C SER A 28 2.25 -2.56 12.25
N THR A 29 1.34 -3.36 12.77
CA THR A 29 0.58 -4.30 11.94
C THR A 29 -0.69 -3.59 11.47
N SER A 30 -1.03 -3.75 10.20
CA SER A 30 -2.21 -3.10 9.65
C SER A 30 -2.81 -3.95 8.55
N GLN A 31 -3.88 -3.41 7.94
CA GLN A 31 -4.58 -4.05 6.84
C GLN A 31 -4.58 -3.13 5.65
N VAL A 32 -4.23 -3.66 4.49
CA VAL A 32 -4.37 -2.93 3.23
C VAL A 32 -5.82 -2.99 2.82
N CYS A 33 -6.39 -1.84 2.43
CA CYS A 33 -7.78 -1.75 1.98
C CYS A 33 -7.89 -1.58 0.49
N ASP A 34 -6.97 -0.86 -0.11
CA ASP A 34 -6.92 -0.73 -1.55
C ASP A 34 -5.48 -0.66 -1.99
N LEU A 35 -5.27 -0.94 -3.25
CA LEU A 35 -3.93 -1.08 -3.81
C LEU A 35 -3.91 -0.56 -5.23
N SER A 36 -2.80 0.07 -5.60
CA SER A 36 -2.56 0.50 -6.95
C SER A 36 -1.09 0.26 -7.26
N LEU A 37 -0.72 0.58 -8.49
CA LEU A 37 0.67 0.42 -8.90
C LEU A 37 1.60 1.36 -8.14
N HIS A 38 1.09 2.48 -7.64
CA HIS A 38 1.91 3.52 -7.04
C HIS A 38 1.68 3.72 -5.55
N GLY A 39 0.75 3.00 -4.96
CA GLY A 39 0.49 3.18 -3.54
C GLY A 39 -0.65 2.33 -3.02
N CYS A 40 -0.98 2.56 -1.76
CA CYS A 40 -2.06 1.81 -1.11
C CYS A 40 -2.61 2.63 0.03
N PHE A 41 -3.78 2.20 0.53
CA PHE A 41 -4.33 2.74 1.76
C PHE A 41 -4.30 1.64 2.80
N VAL A 42 -3.81 1.96 4.00
CA VAL A 42 -3.75 1.01 5.11
C VAL A 42 -4.57 1.52 6.27
N GLN A 43 -5.26 0.60 6.94
CA GLN A 43 -6.03 0.93 8.14
C GLN A 43 -5.10 1.02 9.32
N LEU A 44 -5.22 2.11 10.08
CA LEU A 44 -4.35 2.32 11.23
C LEU A 44 -5.05 3.30 12.15
N LEU A 45 -5.20 2.93 13.42
CA LEU A 45 -5.89 3.77 14.37
C LEU A 45 -5.15 5.09 14.59
N ASN A 46 -3.84 5.02 14.68
CA ASN A 46 -3.00 6.20 14.89
C ASN A 46 -2.04 6.34 13.72
N PRO A 47 -2.52 6.91 12.61
CA PRO A 47 -1.66 7.06 11.42
C PRO A 47 -0.52 8.02 11.65
N PHE A 48 0.50 7.90 10.82
CA PHE A 48 1.67 8.74 10.90
C PHE A 48 1.44 10.05 10.15
N PRO A 49 2.19 11.09 10.51
CA PRO A 49 2.04 12.38 9.82
C PRO A 49 2.42 12.29 8.34
N GLU A 50 1.81 13.17 7.56
CA GLU A 50 2.13 13.30 6.15
C GLU A 50 3.63 13.53 5.98
N GLY A 51 4.22 12.86 4.98
CA GLY A 51 5.64 12.99 4.70
C GLY A 51 6.52 12.00 5.42
N THR A 52 5.97 11.21 6.34
CA THR A 52 6.77 10.24 7.08
C THR A 52 7.27 9.14 6.15
N PRO A 53 8.59 8.89 6.10
CA PRO A 53 9.10 7.77 5.32
C PRO A 53 8.94 6.47 6.11
N VAL A 54 8.50 5.43 5.42
CA VAL A 54 8.28 4.13 6.05
C VAL A 54 8.74 3.03 5.10
N THR A 55 8.87 1.83 5.63
CA THR A 55 8.97 0.62 4.83
C THR A 55 7.69 -0.16 5.07
N ILE A 56 7.09 -0.66 4.00
CA ILE A 56 5.89 -1.46 4.12
C ILE A 56 6.13 -2.84 3.53
N GLU A 57 5.65 -3.86 4.23
CA GLU A 57 5.64 -5.24 3.78
C GLU A 57 4.19 -5.68 3.69
N ILE A 58 3.76 -6.02 2.49
CA ILE A 58 2.38 -6.45 2.24
C ILE A 58 2.38 -7.95 1.99
N TYR A 59 1.52 -8.67 2.70
CA TYR A 59 1.47 -10.13 2.63
C TYR A 59 0.15 -10.59 2.06
N LYS A 60 0.22 -11.43 1.04
CA LYS A 60 -0.98 -12.00 0.43
C LYS A 60 -0.69 -13.43 0.05
N ASP A 61 -1.43 -14.36 0.65
CA ASP A 61 -1.21 -15.78 0.46
C ASP A 61 0.23 -16.12 0.83
N GLU A 62 1.00 -16.70 -0.06
CA GLU A 62 2.37 -17.07 0.24
C GLU A 62 3.37 -16.13 -0.36
N GLU A 63 2.92 -14.96 -0.78
CA GLU A 63 3.80 -13.97 -1.38
C GLU A 63 3.82 -12.69 -0.55
N PHE A 64 4.84 -11.88 -0.76
CA PHE A 64 4.87 -10.58 -0.13
C PHE A 64 5.56 -9.58 -1.04
N VAL A 65 5.26 -8.31 -0.80
CA VAL A 65 5.88 -7.18 -1.50
C VAL A 65 6.42 -6.24 -0.43
N GLU A 66 7.68 -5.89 -0.55
CA GLU A 66 8.32 -4.96 0.37
C GLU A 66 8.79 -3.74 -0.42
N THR A 67 8.53 -2.56 0.10
CA THR A 67 8.99 -1.33 -0.55
C THR A 67 9.05 -0.20 0.45
N THR A 68 9.89 0.78 0.14
CA THR A 68 9.82 2.04 0.87
C THR A 68 8.63 2.83 0.37
N ALA A 69 8.13 3.71 1.22
CA ALA A 69 6.96 4.51 0.90
C ALA A 69 6.97 5.76 1.75
N THR A 70 6.13 6.71 1.36
CA THR A 70 5.98 7.96 2.10
C THR A 70 4.49 8.15 2.37
N VAL A 71 4.17 8.64 3.56
CA VAL A 71 2.78 8.94 3.90
C VAL A 71 2.33 10.14 3.07
N ALA A 72 1.38 9.92 2.17
CA ALA A 72 0.87 10.97 1.30
C ALA A 72 -0.22 11.77 1.99
N TYR A 73 -1.03 11.13 2.81
CA TYR A 73 -2.07 11.79 3.59
C TYR A 73 -2.50 10.82 4.68
N PHE A 74 -3.20 11.35 5.68
CA PHE A 74 -3.73 10.49 6.73
C PHE A 74 -5.14 10.93 7.11
N MET A 75 -5.89 9.97 7.63
CA MET A 75 -7.25 10.20 8.11
C MET A 75 -7.29 9.68 9.55
N PRO A 76 -7.41 10.58 10.53
CA PRO A 76 -7.35 10.17 11.93
C PRO A 76 -8.34 9.05 12.24
N LYS A 77 -7.88 8.06 12.99
CA LYS A 77 -8.66 6.90 13.42
C LYS A 77 -9.06 5.98 12.28
N ARG A 78 -8.62 6.25 11.06
CA ARG A 78 -8.96 5.40 9.91
C ARG A 78 -7.73 4.80 9.25
N GLY A 79 -6.75 5.62 8.92
CA GLY A 79 -5.57 5.10 8.27
C GLY A 79 -4.81 6.15 7.51
N MET A 80 -3.99 5.68 6.59
CA MET A 80 -3.15 6.59 5.80
C MET A 80 -2.93 6.05 4.41
N GLY A 81 -2.78 6.97 3.47
CA GLY A 81 -2.42 6.64 2.10
C GLY A 81 -0.93 6.71 1.94
N LEU A 82 -0.37 5.70 1.30
CA LEU A 82 1.07 5.59 1.11
C LEU A 82 1.39 5.64 -0.37
N THR A 83 2.46 6.36 -0.71
CA THR A 83 3.01 6.38 -2.06
C THR A 83 4.29 5.56 -2.05
N PHE A 84 4.37 4.56 -2.91
CA PHE A 84 5.58 3.72 -2.99
C PHE A 84 6.72 4.54 -3.60
N THR A 85 7.92 4.37 -3.04
CA THR A 85 9.05 5.20 -3.45
C THR A 85 10.27 4.44 -3.94
N GLY A 86 10.34 3.14 -3.76
CA GLY A 86 11.57 2.45 -4.18
C GLY A 86 11.40 0.97 -4.32
N MET A 87 10.40 0.56 -5.09
CA MET A 87 10.11 -0.86 -5.23
C MET A 87 11.07 -1.53 -6.17
N GLU A 88 11.67 -2.62 -5.71
CA GLU A 88 12.56 -3.40 -6.55
C GLU A 88 11.79 -4.20 -7.59
N PRO A 89 12.40 -4.50 -8.74
CA PRO A 89 11.69 -5.16 -9.84
C PRO A 89 10.99 -6.46 -9.47
N GLN A 90 11.58 -7.28 -8.63
CA GLN A 90 10.95 -8.54 -8.27
C GLN A 90 9.65 -8.31 -7.50
N PHE A 91 9.60 -7.29 -6.68
CA PHE A 91 8.38 -6.98 -5.94
C PHE A 91 7.36 -6.29 -6.85
N ALA A 92 7.83 -5.48 -7.78
CA ALA A 92 6.94 -4.84 -8.75
C ALA A 92 6.22 -5.89 -9.58
N SER A 93 6.89 -6.97 -9.93
CA SER A 93 6.26 -8.06 -10.69
C SER A 93 5.14 -8.72 -9.89
N ILE A 94 5.38 -8.96 -8.60
CA ILE A 94 4.36 -9.55 -7.75
C ILE A 94 3.18 -8.60 -7.60
N LEU A 95 3.46 -7.32 -7.40
CA LEU A 95 2.40 -6.32 -7.28
C LEU A 95 1.52 -6.29 -8.53
N LYS A 96 2.14 -6.30 -9.70
CA LYS A 96 1.38 -6.29 -10.95
C LYS A 96 0.53 -7.54 -11.08
N LYS A 97 1.04 -8.67 -10.66
CA LYS A 97 0.28 -9.91 -10.70
C LYS A 97 -0.94 -9.82 -9.78
N TRP A 98 -0.75 -9.32 -8.55
CA TRP A 98 -1.86 -9.15 -7.62
C TRP A 98 -2.94 -8.24 -8.21
N LEU A 99 -2.53 -7.12 -8.81
CA LEU A 99 -3.47 -6.18 -9.38
C LEU A 99 -4.24 -6.79 -10.55
N ALA A 100 -3.56 -7.55 -11.41
CA ALA A 100 -4.21 -8.20 -12.53
C ALA A 100 -5.23 -9.24 -12.04
N GLN A 101 -4.87 -10.03 -11.04
CA GLN A 101 -5.76 -11.05 -10.51
C GLN A 101 -6.98 -10.42 -9.85
N SER A 102 -6.78 -9.33 -9.12
CA SER A 102 -7.90 -8.66 -8.46
C SER A 102 -8.87 -8.05 -9.45
N LYS A 103 -8.35 -7.49 -10.54
CA LYS A 103 -9.21 -6.94 -11.58
C LYS A 103 -10.06 -8.01 -12.24
N ILE A 104 -9.45 -9.16 -12.50
CA ILE A 104 -10.17 -10.28 -13.12
C ILE A 104 -11.26 -10.75 -12.17
N THR A 105 -10.95 -10.90 -10.89
CA THR A 105 -11.93 -11.32 -9.90
C THR A 105 -13.08 -10.31 -9.82
N ALA A 106 -12.76 -9.03 -9.80
CA ALA A 106 -13.77 -7.98 -9.72
C ALA A 106 -14.69 -8.01 -10.92
N ARG A 107 -14.16 -8.32 -12.10
CA ARG A 107 -14.98 -8.38 -13.29
C ARG A 107 -16.00 -9.52 -13.25
N HIS A 108 -15.65 -10.58 -12.57
CA HIS A 108 -16.51 -11.75 -12.50
C HIS A 108 -17.48 -11.69 -11.32
N ALA A 109 -17.28 -10.73 -10.45
CA ALA A 109 -18.16 -10.55 -9.29
C ALA A 109 -19.45 -9.79 -9.63
#